data_02327be9499433d3bd927ca1bde2caab
#
_entry.id   02327be9499433d3bd927ca1bde2caab
#
_cell.length_a   1.000
_cell.length_b   1.000
_cell.length_c   1.000
_cell.angle_alpha   90.00
_cell.angle_beta   90.00
_cell.angle_gamma   90.00
#
_symmetry.space_group_name_H-M   'P 1'
#
loop_
_entity.id
_entity.type
_entity.pdbx_description
1 polymer ?
#
loop_
_entity_poly.entity_id
_entity_poly.type
_entity_poly.pdbx_seq_one_letter_code
_entity_poly.pdbx_strand_id
1 'polypeptide(L)'
;MSDAPFRWPVVLRNGAVVLRPFGRDDEAAYLEIRARNQAWFKPWDATPPPEAGREPYSYADMLRNQQGLAKECRALPWALTWDDGWPSRPARHTRVIGSVGVNGIVWGSSRSAAIGYWIDPAWAGRGLVPMGVAMAVDYCFGRLQLHRLEIDILHENSPSHRVVEKLGFKPDGTRRSLLHINGVWRDHDAYILTADEAPVSLVAKLSGLA
;
A
#
# COMPACT_ATOMS: atom_id res chain seq x y z
N MET A 1 14.37 -26.92 -5.94
CA MET A 1 14.27 -25.46 -6.22
C MET A 1 12.93 -25.01 -5.64
N SER A 2 12.95 -24.19 -4.61
CA SER A 2 11.71 -23.67 -3.99
C SER A 2 11.03 -22.78 -5.02
N ASP A 3 9.84 -23.17 -5.49
CA ASP A 3 9.01 -22.31 -6.31
C ASP A 3 8.58 -21.13 -5.45
N ALA A 4 9.22 -19.97 -5.67
CA ALA A 4 8.85 -18.75 -4.97
C ALA A 4 7.37 -18.44 -5.25
N PRO A 5 6.57 -18.03 -4.25
CA PRO A 5 5.14 -17.79 -4.40
C PRO A 5 4.80 -16.77 -5.49
N PHE A 6 5.72 -15.83 -5.74
CA PHE A 6 5.67 -14.89 -6.87
C PHE A 6 7.07 -14.47 -7.29
N ARG A 7 7.17 -13.88 -8.47
CA ARG A 7 8.41 -13.26 -8.96
C ARG A 7 8.23 -11.75 -9.03
N TRP A 8 9.09 -11.01 -8.35
CA TRP A 8 9.16 -9.57 -8.46
C TRP A 8 10.02 -9.17 -9.68
N PRO A 9 9.67 -8.16 -10.49
CA PRO A 9 8.60 -7.17 -10.28
C PRO A 9 7.20 -7.67 -10.69
N VAL A 10 6.19 -7.17 -9.96
CA VAL A 10 4.78 -7.35 -10.27
C VAL A 10 4.19 -5.99 -10.65
N VAL A 11 3.49 -5.91 -11.76
CA VAL A 11 2.78 -4.73 -12.24
C VAL A 11 1.30 -5.06 -12.38
N LEU A 12 0.44 -4.23 -11.77
CA LEU A 12 -1.01 -4.35 -11.88
C LEU A 12 -1.56 -3.10 -12.54
N ARG A 13 -2.60 -3.23 -13.36
CA ARG A 13 -3.23 -2.09 -14.07
C ARG A 13 -4.75 -2.23 -14.07
N ASN A 14 -5.40 -1.10 -13.78
CA ASN A 14 -6.82 -0.90 -14.07
C ASN A 14 -7.03 0.49 -14.66
N GLY A 15 -7.25 0.55 -15.97
CA GLY A 15 -7.32 1.82 -16.68
C GLY A 15 -6.03 2.62 -16.57
N ALA A 16 -6.14 3.88 -16.17
CA ALA A 16 -5.01 4.76 -15.93
C ALA A 16 -4.30 4.51 -14.58
N VAL A 17 -4.92 3.77 -13.66
CA VAL A 17 -4.30 3.43 -12.37
C VAL A 17 -3.35 2.27 -12.54
N VAL A 18 -2.09 2.46 -12.11
CA VAL A 18 -1.06 1.43 -12.21
C VAL A 18 -0.35 1.28 -10.88
N LEU A 19 -0.23 0.04 -10.41
CA LEU A 19 0.69 -0.35 -9.34
C LEU A 19 1.93 -0.96 -9.97
N ARG A 20 3.08 -0.36 -9.77
CA ARG A 20 4.38 -0.85 -10.24
C ARG A 20 5.45 -0.63 -9.18
N PRO A 21 6.57 -1.37 -9.22
CA PRO A 21 7.69 -1.03 -8.34
C PRO A 21 8.14 0.42 -8.49
N PHE A 22 8.63 1.00 -7.39
CA PHE A 22 9.40 2.24 -7.49
C PHE A 22 10.69 1.98 -8.26
N GLY A 23 11.08 2.92 -9.12
CA GLY A 23 12.32 2.95 -9.86
C GLY A 23 13.24 4.08 -9.42
N ARG A 24 14.50 4.08 -9.92
CA ARG A 24 15.43 5.18 -9.66
C ARG A 24 14.91 6.51 -10.20
N ASP A 25 14.24 6.48 -11.34
CA ASP A 25 13.69 7.67 -12.01
C ASP A 25 12.53 8.32 -11.24
N ASP A 26 11.98 7.65 -10.24
CA ASP A 26 10.91 8.17 -9.40
C ASP A 26 11.42 9.04 -8.23
N GLU A 27 12.74 9.07 -7.97
CA GLU A 27 13.33 9.73 -6.79
C GLU A 27 12.93 11.20 -6.69
N ALA A 28 13.11 11.95 -7.78
CA ALA A 28 12.79 13.37 -7.79
C ALA A 28 11.30 13.63 -7.48
N ALA A 29 10.40 12.89 -8.11
CA ALA A 29 8.96 13.01 -7.90
C ALA A 29 8.57 12.59 -6.48
N TYR A 30 9.13 11.49 -5.97
CA TYR A 30 8.88 11.02 -4.60
C TYR A 30 9.30 12.07 -3.57
N LEU A 31 10.53 12.57 -3.66
CA LEU A 31 11.06 13.55 -2.72
C LEU A 31 10.30 14.88 -2.79
N GLU A 32 9.94 15.34 -3.99
CA GLU A 32 9.13 16.54 -4.17
C GLU A 32 7.76 16.39 -3.51
N ILE A 33 7.04 15.28 -3.76
CA ILE A 33 5.72 15.02 -3.15
C ILE A 33 5.84 15.02 -1.63
N ARG A 34 6.85 14.35 -1.08
CA ARG A 34 7.06 14.25 0.36
C ARG A 34 7.40 15.60 1.00
N ALA A 35 8.26 16.38 0.35
CA ALA A 35 8.71 17.69 0.86
C ALA A 35 7.57 18.73 0.85
N ARG A 36 6.88 18.88 -0.29
CA ARG A 36 5.80 19.90 -0.40
C ARG A 36 4.57 19.60 0.44
N ASN A 37 4.36 18.35 0.82
CA ASN A 37 3.18 17.89 1.55
C ASN A 37 3.52 17.41 2.98
N GLN A 38 4.60 17.87 3.57
CA GLN A 38 5.06 17.42 4.88
C GLN A 38 3.96 17.50 5.95
N ALA A 39 3.19 18.60 5.97
CA ALA A 39 2.08 18.78 6.91
C ALA A 39 0.95 17.76 6.73
N TRP A 40 0.72 17.30 5.49
CA TRP A 40 -0.27 16.27 5.18
C TRP A 40 0.16 14.90 5.69
N PHE A 41 1.43 14.54 5.57
CA PHE A 41 1.93 13.23 5.92
C PHE A 41 2.29 13.10 7.41
N LYS A 42 2.81 14.17 8.01
CA LYS A 42 3.33 14.17 9.37
C LYS A 42 2.40 13.54 10.43
N PRO A 43 1.07 13.73 10.41
CA PRO A 43 0.19 13.11 11.41
C PRO A 43 0.12 11.57 11.32
N TRP A 44 0.46 10.99 10.17
CA TRP A 44 0.21 9.59 9.83
C TRP A 44 1.47 8.76 9.64
N ASP A 45 2.62 9.42 9.40
CA ASP A 45 3.87 8.72 9.11
C ASP A 45 4.44 8.08 10.38
N ALA A 46 4.75 6.80 10.28
CA ALA A 46 5.56 6.12 11.27
C ALA A 46 6.95 6.77 11.34
N THR A 47 7.41 7.03 12.53
CA THR A 47 8.73 7.60 12.81
C THR A 47 9.55 6.62 13.65
N PRO A 48 10.87 6.49 13.42
CA PRO A 48 11.68 5.66 14.30
C PRO A 48 11.64 6.23 15.73
N PRO A 49 11.52 5.39 16.77
CA PRO A 49 11.65 5.84 18.13
C PRO A 49 13.09 6.31 18.39
N PRO A 50 13.32 7.18 19.40
CA PRO A 50 14.65 7.76 19.66
C PRO A 50 15.76 6.72 19.84
N GLU A 51 15.44 5.59 20.42
CA GLU A 51 16.38 4.49 20.73
C GLU A 51 16.84 3.72 19.47
N ALA A 52 16.07 3.82 18.37
CA ALA A 52 16.41 3.13 17.12
C ALA A 52 17.59 3.76 16.36
N GLY A 53 18.08 4.93 16.84
CA GLY A 53 19.07 5.70 16.11
C GLY A 53 18.48 6.36 14.85
N ARG A 54 19.10 7.43 14.38
CA ARG A 54 18.76 8.07 13.10
C ARG A 54 19.87 7.81 12.11
N GLU A 55 19.84 6.67 11.46
CA GLU A 55 20.56 6.54 10.19
C GLU A 55 19.80 7.34 9.12
N PRO A 56 20.47 8.19 8.34
CA PRO A 56 19.84 8.85 7.19
C PRO A 56 19.34 7.77 6.22
N TYR A 57 18.04 7.64 6.09
CA TYR A 57 17.42 6.67 5.20
C TYR A 57 17.12 7.34 3.86
N SER A 58 18.01 7.14 2.90
CA SER A 58 17.89 7.72 1.57
C SER A 58 16.84 7.00 0.72
N TYR A 59 16.42 7.64 -0.38
CA TYR A 59 15.54 6.99 -1.37
C TYR A 59 16.19 5.70 -1.93
N ALA A 60 17.49 5.70 -2.15
CA ALA A 60 18.21 4.52 -2.60
C ALA A 60 18.20 3.37 -1.56
N ASP A 61 18.25 3.70 -0.26
CA ASP A 61 18.11 2.72 0.82
C ASP A 61 16.70 2.14 0.85
N MET A 62 15.69 2.99 0.69
CA MET A 62 14.30 2.55 0.55
C MET A 62 14.15 1.55 -0.59
N LEU A 63 14.66 1.88 -1.79
CA LEU A 63 14.58 0.98 -2.94
C LEU A 63 15.28 -0.36 -2.69
N ARG A 64 16.49 -0.35 -2.12
CA ARG A 64 17.23 -1.59 -1.81
C ARG A 64 16.46 -2.47 -0.85
N ASN A 65 15.94 -1.88 0.25
CA ASN A 65 15.16 -2.60 1.23
C ASN A 65 13.87 -3.19 0.63
N GLN A 66 13.11 -2.38 -0.10
CA GLN A 66 11.88 -2.83 -0.75
C GLN A 66 12.13 -3.97 -1.75
N GLN A 67 13.17 -3.86 -2.57
CA GLN A 67 13.55 -4.91 -3.52
C GLN A 67 14.00 -6.19 -2.82
N GLY A 68 14.73 -6.08 -1.71
CA GLY A 68 15.14 -7.21 -0.88
C GLY A 68 13.92 -7.96 -0.33
N LEU A 69 13.03 -7.26 0.38
CA LEU A 69 11.81 -7.84 0.93
C LEU A 69 10.91 -8.47 -0.14
N ALA A 70 10.81 -7.84 -1.31
CA ALA A 70 9.99 -8.37 -2.40
C ALA A 70 10.59 -9.64 -3.02
N LYS A 71 11.92 -9.72 -3.18
CA LYS A 71 12.62 -10.93 -3.64
C LYS A 71 12.48 -12.09 -2.66
N GLU A 72 12.41 -11.79 -1.37
CA GLU A 72 12.16 -12.75 -0.30
C GLU A 72 10.68 -13.14 -0.15
N CYS A 73 9.81 -12.62 -1.01
CA CYS A 73 8.36 -12.80 -0.92
C CYS A 73 7.76 -12.36 0.43
N ARG A 74 8.32 -11.30 1.03
CA ARG A 74 7.90 -10.74 2.33
C ARG A 74 7.13 -9.43 2.20
N ALA A 75 7.17 -8.80 1.02
CA ALA A 75 6.44 -7.58 0.74
C ALA A 75 6.13 -7.42 -0.75
N LEU A 76 5.14 -6.57 -1.06
CA LEU A 76 4.82 -6.08 -2.40
C LEU A 76 4.78 -4.55 -2.35
N PRO A 77 5.93 -3.88 -2.51
CA PRO A 77 6.04 -2.43 -2.36
C PRO A 77 5.77 -1.71 -3.69
N TRP A 78 4.53 -1.34 -3.95
CA TRP A 78 4.18 -0.63 -5.17
C TRP A 78 4.14 0.90 -5.01
N ALA A 79 4.64 1.60 -6.03
CA ALA A 79 4.20 2.95 -6.33
C ALA A 79 2.76 2.89 -6.86
N LEU A 80 1.89 3.74 -6.33
CA LEU A 80 0.60 4.04 -6.94
C LEU A 80 0.85 5.14 -7.97
N THR A 81 0.53 4.86 -9.23
CA THR A 81 0.86 5.75 -10.34
C THR A 81 -0.33 5.98 -11.26
N TRP A 82 -0.29 7.08 -11.98
CA TRP A 82 -1.28 7.48 -12.97
C TRP A 82 -0.67 7.52 -14.37
N ASP A 83 -1.37 6.95 -15.35
CA ASP A 83 -1.00 6.94 -16.76
C ASP A 83 -1.73 8.06 -17.50
N ASP A 84 -1.06 9.19 -17.71
CA ASP A 84 -1.63 10.36 -18.38
C ASP A 84 -2.00 10.11 -19.87
N GLY A 85 -1.47 9.04 -20.47
CA GLY A 85 -1.70 8.69 -21.87
C GLY A 85 -2.85 7.69 -22.09
N TRP A 86 -3.39 7.10 -21.04
CA TRP A 86 -4.50 6.15 -21.13
C TRP A 86 -5.81 6.82 -21.57
N PRO A 87 -6.66 6.18 -22.41
CA PRO A 87 -6.46 4.88 -23.08
C PRO A 87 -5.77 4.97 -24.44
N SER A 88 -5.63 6.15 -25.02
CA SER A 88 -5.22 6.34 -26.43
C SER A 88 -3.76 6.00 -26.67
N ARG A 89 -2.87 6.36 -25.74
CA ARG A 89 -1.44 6.12 -25.81
C ARG A 89 -0.89 5.87 -24.40
N PRO A 90 -0.95 4.63 -23.89
CA PRO A 90 -0.38 4.33 -22.58
C PRO A 90 1.05 4.86 -22.44
N ALA A 91 1.29 5.61 -21.37
CA ALA A 91 2.58 6.25 -21.15
C ALA A 91 3.67 5.20 -20.87
N ARG A 92 4.88 5.44 -21.40
CA ARG A 92 6.06 4.62 -21.11
C ARG A 92 6.45 4.74 -19.64
N HIS A 93 6.27 5.93 -19.07
CA HIS A 93 6.48 6.23 -17.66
C HIS A 93 5.20 6.79 -17.07
N THR A 94 4.73 6.19 -15.99
CA THR A 94 3.53 6.61 -15.27
C THR A 94 3.92 7.52 -14.11
N ARG A 95 3.10 8.55 -13.85
CA ARG A 95 3.34 9.56 -12.80
C ARG A 95 3.13 8.97 -11.43
N VAL A 96 4.10 9.08 -10.53
CA VAL A 96 3.91 8.73 -9.10
C VAL A 96 2.90 9.69 -8.48
N ILE A 97 1.88 9.12 -7.84
CA ILE A 97 0.85 9.85 -7.11
C ILE A 97 0.68 9.36 -5.66
N GLY A 98 1.32 8.26 -5.31
CA GLY A 98 1.21 7.65 -3.99
C GLY A 98 1.94 6.32 -3.91
N SER A 99 1.55 5.53 -2.92
CA SER A 99 2.03 4.16 -2.73
C SER A 99 0.94 3.25 -2.19
N VAL A 100 1.00 1.97 -2.55
CA VAL A 100 0.30 0.88 -1.90
C VAL A 100 1.31 -0.22 -1.63
N GLY A 101 1.49 -0.59 -0.38
CA GLY A 101 2.41 -1.65 0.03
C GLY A 101 1.68 -2.77 0.75
N VAL A 102 1.97 -4.02 0.39
CA VAL A 102 1.61 -5.19 1.18
C VAL A 102 2.85 -5.62 1.93
N ASN A 103 2.80 -5.62 3.25
CA ASN A 103 3.96 -5.79 4.11
C ASN A 103 3.78 -6.96 5.07
N GLY A 104 4.88 -7.50 5.56
CA GLY A 104 4.84 -8.58 6.54
C GLY A 104 4.09 -9.82 6.05
N ILE A 105 4.32 -10.21 4.79
CA ILE A 105 3.69 -11.42 4.25
C ILE A 105 4.17 -12.64 5.03
N VAL A 106 3.24 -13.31 5.67
CA VAL A 106 3.44 -14.54 6.42
C VAL A 106 2.81 -15.70 5.65
N TRP A 107 3.62 -16.71 5.33
CA TRP A 107 3.21 -17.94 4.66
C TRP A 107 2.80 -19.04 5.66
N GLY A 108 2.57 -20.23 5.17
CA GLY A 108 2.19 -21.38 6.01
C GLY A 108 0.75 -21.29 6.50
N SER A 109 0.53 -21.48 7.78
CA SER A 109 -0.82 -21.53 8.38
C SER A 109 -1.50 -20.17 8.53
N SER A 110 -0.73 -19.06 8.57
CA SER A 110 -1.29 -17.71 8.70
C SER A 110 -1.78 -17.15 7.35
N ARG A 111 -0.98 -17.24 6.30
CA ARG A 111 -1.26 -16.70 4.96
C ARG A 111 -1.82 -15.28 5.02
N SER A 112 -1.13 -14.41 5.72
CA SER A 112 -1.60 -13.05 6.04
C SER A 112 -0.60 -11.97 5.67
N ALA A 113 -1.07 -10.73 5.58
CA ALA A 113 -0.24 -9.55 5.39
C ALA A 113 -0.98 -8.29 5.84
N ALA A 114 -0.24 -7.19 6.06
CA ALA A 114 -0.79 -5.87 6.30
C ALA A 114 -0.64 -4.97 5.06
N ILE A 115 -1.64 -4.12 4.81
CA ILE A 115 -1.63 -3.15 3.70
C ILE A 115 -1.47 -1.74 4.27
N GLY A 116 -0.48 -1.01 3.75
CA GLY A 116 -0.32 0.41 4.00
C GLY A 116 -0.34 1.21 2.71
N TYR A 117 -0.76 2.48 2.79
CA TYR A 117 -0.83 3.36 1.61
C TYR A 117 -0.69 4.82 2.00
N TRP A 118 -0.29 5.62 1.01
CA TRP A 118 -0.37 7.08 1.06
C TRP A 118 -0.65 7.64 -0.33
N ILE A 119 -1.12 8.88 -0.39
CA ILE A 119 -1.39 9.59 -1.64
C ILE A 119 -0.99 11.05 -1.53
N ASP A 120 -0.49 11.61 -2.62
CA ASP A 120 -0.35 13.05 -2.80
C ASP A 120 -1.72 13.72 -2.65
N PRO A 121 -1.89 14.73 -1.75
CA PRO A 121 -3.16 15.41 -1.55
C PRO A 121 -3.76 15.99 -2.84
N ALA A 122 -2.93 16.36 -3.83
CA ALA A 122 -3.42 16.82 -5.13
C ALA A 122 -4.23 15.74 -5.89
N TRP A 123 -4.10 14.46 -5.50
CA TRP A 123 -4.78 13.31 -6.10
C TRP A 123 -5.79 12.66 -5.15
N ALA A 124 -5.91 13.16 -3.93
CA ALA A 124 -6.84 12.61 -2.95
C ALA A 124 -8.32 12.85 -3.35
N GLY A 125 -9.23 12.08 -2.77
CA GLY A 125 -10.68 12.20 -3.00
C GLY A 125 -11.21 11.66 -4.34
N ARG A 126 -10.34 11.15 -5.21
CA ARG A 126 -10.70 10.64 -6.56
C ARG A 126 -10.92 9.12 -6.62
N GLY A 127 -10.96 8.43 -5.49
CA GLY A 127 -11.12 6.97 -5.44
C GLY A 127 -9.87 6.16 -5.84
N LEU A 128 -8.71 6.81 -6.00
CA LEU A 128 -7.49 6.17 -6.50
C LEU A 128 -6.86 5.23 -5.47
N VAL A 129 -6.85 5.60 -4.19
CA VAL A 129 -6.39 4.72 -3.10
C VAL A 129 -7.27 3.48 -2.97
N PRO A 130 -8.62 3.59 -2.86
CA PRO A 130 -9.49 2.42 -2.88
C PRO A 130 -9.24 1.51 -4.08
N MET A 131 -9.04 2.06 -5.29
CA MET A 131 -8.75 1.27 -6.49
C MET A 131 -7.39 0.56 -6.38
N GLY A 132 -6.34 1.27 -5.98
CA GLY A 132 -5.01 0.66 -5.78
C GLY A 132 -5.02 -0.46 -4.72
N VAL A 133 -5.71 -0.23 -3.58
CA VAL A 133 -5.86 -1.27 -2.55
C VAL A 133 -6.68 -2.45 -3.07
N ALA A 134 -7.77 -2.21 -3.81
CA ALA A 134 -8.57 -3.28 -4.43
C ALA A 134 -7.73 -4.17 -5.35
N MET A 135 -6.88 -3.55 -6.21
CA MET A 135 -5.98 -4.28 -7.09
C MET A 135 -4.97 -5.14 -6.30
N ALA A 136 -4.45 -4.60 -5.19
CA ALA A 136 -3.53 -5.33 -4.32
C ALA A 136 -4.24 -6.50 -3.61
N VAL A 137 -5.46 -6.31 -3.11
CA VAL A 137 -6.27 -7.35 -2.47
C VAL A 137 -6.60 -8.47 -3.45
N ASP A 138 -7.10 -8.12 -4.64
CA ASP A 138 -7.43 -9.11 -5.69
C ASP A 138 -6.20 -9.95 -6.06
N TYR A 139 -5.02 -9.33 -6.15
CA TYR A 139 -3.76 -10.04 -6.39
C TYR A 139 -3.38 -10.96 -5.23
N CYS A 140 -3.49 -10.47 -3.99
CA CYS A 140 -3.14 -11.23 -2.79
C CYS A 140 -4.04 -12.45 -2.60
N PHE A 141 -5.35 -12.31 -2.73
CA PHE A 141 -6.27 -13.42 -2.58
C PHE A 141 -6.27 -14.34 -3.81
N GLY A 142 -6.36 -13.78 -5.01
CA GLY A 142 -6.46 -14.55 -6.24
C GLY A 142 -5.16 -15.24 -6.62
N ARG A 143 -4.03 -14.51 -6.68
CA ARG A 143 -2.75 -15.03 -7.18
C ARG A 143 -1.88 -15.64 -6.09
N LEU A 144 -1.78 -14.98 -4.94
CA LEU A 144 -0.91 -15.44 -3.84
C LEU A 144 -1.63 -16.40 -2.89
N GLN A 145 -2.95 -16.48 -2.99
CA GLN A 145 -3.77 -17.32 -2.12
C GLN A 145 -3.54 -16.98 -0.62
N LEU A 146 -3.34 -15.68 -0.30
CA LEU A 146 -3.37 -15.27 1.08
C LEU A 146 -4.79 -15.44 1.63
N HIS A 147 -4.92 -15.61 2.94
CA HIS A 147 -6.21 -15.81 3.60
C HIS A 147 -6.72 -14.53 4.27
N ARG A 148 -5.81 -13.71 4.83
CA ARG A 148 -6.18 -12.56 5.65
C ARG A 148 -5.33 -11.34 5.29
N LEU A 149 -5.99 -10.21 5.06
CA LEU A 149 -5.35 -8.90 4.90
C LEU A 149 -5.83 -7.96 5.99
N GLU A 150 -4.90 -7.15 6.51
CA GLU A 150 -5.14 -6.22 7.60
C GLU A 150 -4.76 -4.80 7.18
N ILE A 151 -5.50 -3.80 7.67
CA ILE A 151 -5.19 -2.38 7.56
C ILE A 151 -5.36 -1.77 8.95
N ASP A 152 -4.28 -1.20 9.48
CA ASP A 152 -4.27 -0.55 10.78
C ASP A 152 -4.31 0.97 10.59
N ILE A 153 -5.26 1.63 11.24
CA ILE A 153 -5.60 3.03 11.00
C ILE A 153 -5.61 3.78 12.32
N LEU A 154 -4.92 4.92 12.40
CA LEU A 154 -5.09 5.84 13.53
C LEU A 154 -6.56 6.25 13.65
N HIS A 155 -7.10 6.25 14.87
CA HIS A 155 -8.51 6.53 15.13
C HIS A 155 -9.01 7.82 14.47
N GLU A 156 -8.20 8.86 14.44
CA GLU A 156 -8.53 10.15 13.84
C GLU A 156 -8.36 10.23 12.31
N ASN A 157 -7.85 9.17 11.65
CA ASN A 157 -7.63 9.16 10.20
C ASN A 157 -8.90 8.82 9.41
N SER A 158 -9.90 9.71 9.48
CA SER A 158 -11.19 9.54 8.80
C SER A 158 -11.10 9.26 7.29
N PRO A 159 -10.14 9.83 6.52
CA PRO A 159 -9.98 9.44 5.12
C PRO A 159 -9.67 7.95 4.93
N SER A 160 -8.81 7.37 5.78
CA SER A 160 -8.45 5.95 5.70
C SER A 160 -9.59 5.03 6.17
N HIS A 161 -10.38 5.44 7.17
CA HIS A 161 -11.58 4.72 7.56
C HIS A 161 -12.57 4.58 6.39
N ARG A 162 -12.78 5.64 5.60
CA ARG A 162 -13.63 5.55 4.38
C ARG A 162 -13.09 4.59 3.31
N VAL A 163 -11.77 4.38 3.26
CA VAL A 163 -11.17 3.40 2.34
C VAL A 163 -11.57 1.98 2.74
N VAL A 164 -11.37 1.61 4.00
CA VAL A 164 -11.69 0.26 4.50
C VAL A 164 -13.18 -0.05 4.44
N GLU A 165 -14.04 0.92 4.77
CA GLU A 165 -15.50 0.80 4.63
C GLU A 165 -15.91 0.53 3.19
N LYS A 166 -15.39 1.33 2.23
CA LYS A 166 -15.69 1.17 0.81
C LYS A 166 -15.28 -0.19 0.26
N LEU A 167 -14.17 -0.74 0.76
CA LEU A 167 -13.65 -2.04 0.34
C LEU A 167 -14.30 -3.21 1.09
N GLY A 168 -15.01 -2.96 2.19
CA GLY A 168 -15.70 -3.98 2.98
C GLY A 168 -14.82 -4.68 4.00
N PHE A 169 -13.70 -4.06 4.39
CA PHE A 169 -12.94 -4.52 5.55
C PHE A 169 -13.76 -4.36 6.82
N LYS A 170 -13.64 -5.29 7.73
CA LYS A 170 -14.40 -5.32 8.98
C LYS A 170 -13.51 -4.96 10.18
N PRO A 171 -14.05 -4.27 11.20
CA PRO A 171 -13.31 -4.01 12.43
C PRO A 171 -12.84 -5.30 13.11
N ASP A 172 -11.58 -5.30 13.59
CA ASP A 172 -10.93 -6.42 14.30
C ASP A 172 -10.31 -5.96 15.64
N GLY A 173 -10.84 -4.92 16.23
CA GLY A 173 -10.37 -4.37 17.51
C GLY A 173 -9.29 -3.33 17.38
N THR A 174 -8.52 -3.13 18.44
CA THR A 174 -7.47 -2.11 18.54
C THR A 174 -6.09 -2.75 18.70
N ARG A 175 -5.13 -2.32 17.92
CA ARG A 175 -3.70 -2.63 18.08
C ARG A 175 -3.08 -1.56 18.98
N ARG A 176 -2.91 -1.89 20.26
CA ARG A 176 -2.36 -0.94 21.25
C ARG A 176 -0.88 -0.69 20.97
N SER A 177 -0.48 0.59 21.03
CA SER A 177 0.91 1.03 20.89
C SER A 177 1.61 0.41 19.68
N LEU A 178 0.92 0.33 18.52
CA LEU A 178 1.40 -0.40 17.34
C LEU A 178 2.57 0.29 16.66
N LEU A 179 2.45 1.59 16.40
CA LEU A 179 3.46 2.36 15.68
C LEU A 179 3.85 3.61 16.46
N HIS A 180 5.14 3.96 16.37
CA HIS A 180 5.64 5.22 16.86
C HIS A 180 5.40 6.31 15.82
N ILE A 181 4.67 7.38 16.20
CA ILE A 181 4.32 8.49 15.33
C ILE A 181 4.53 9.81 16.09
N ASN A 182 5.34 10.69 15.56
CA ASN A 182 5.61 12.01 16.14
C ASN A 182 5.98 11.98 17.63
N GLY A 183 6.86 11.06 18.04
CA GLY A 183 7.41 10.99 19.39
C GLY A 183 6.60 10.14 20.38
N VAL A 184 5.50 9.51 19.94
CA VAL A 184 4.66 8.68 20.82
C VAL A 184 4.23 7.39 20.14
N TRP A 185 4.11 6.31 20.91
CA TRP A 185 3.49 5.07 20.47
C TRP A 185 1.97 5.25 20.41
N ARG A 186 1.36 4.93 19.27
CA ARG A 186 -0.04 5.18 18.97
C ARG A 186 -0.82 3.87 18.80
N ASP A 187 -2.03 3.88 19.34
CA ASP A 187 -3.02 2.85 19.10
C ASP A 187 -3.61 3.00 17.69
N HIS A 188 -3.98 1.87 17.07
CA HIS A 188 -4.60 1.83 15.75
C HIS A 188 -5.85 0.96 15.79
N ASP A 189 -6.89 1.39 15.10
CA ASP A 189 -8.06 0.56 14.81
C ASP A 189 -7.67 -0.43 13.71
N ALA A 190 -7.79 -1.71 14.00
CA ALA A 190 -7.50 -2.78 13.06
C ALA A 190 -8.73 -3.14 12.23
N TYR A 191 -8.54 -3.27 10.92
CA TYR A 191 -9.56 -3.72 9.98
C TYR A 191 -9.03 -4.89 9.19
N ILE A 192 -9.86 -5.93 9.02
CA ILE A 192 -9.49 -7.13 8.28
C ILE A 192 -10.47 -7.42 7.15
N LEU A 193 -9.95 -8.11 6.15
CA LEU A 193 -10.73 -8.80 5.13
C LEU A 193 -10.13 -10.19 4.95
N THR A 194 -10.98 -11.22 4.95
CA THR A 194 -10.56 -12.59 4.64
C THR A 194 -10.96 -12.96 3.20
N ALA A 195 -10.25 -13.92 2.63
CA ALA A 195 -10.53 -14.39 1.27
C ALA A 195 -11.95 -14.94 1.12
N ASP A 196 -12.48 -15.56 2.19
CA ASP A 196 -13.82 -16.15 2.18
C ASP A 196 -14.93 -15.10 2.23
N GLU A 197 -14.63 -13.91 2.77
CA GLU A 197 -15.58 -12.79 2.88
C GLU A 197 -15.47 -11.79 1.73
N ALA A 198 -14.35 -11.83 1.00
CA ALA A 198 -14.11 -10.92 -0.11
C ALA A 198 -15.00 -11.30 -1.32
N PRO A 199 -15.51 -10.31 -2.07
CA PRO A 199 -16.10 -10.59 -3.37
C PRO A 199 -15.04 -11.17 -4.31
N VAL A 200 -15.47 -11.82 -5.38
CA VAL A 200 -14.56 -12.42 -6.38
C VAL A 200 -13.53 -11.40 -6.91
N SER A 201 -13.94 -10.14 -7.04
CA SER A 201 -13.02 -9.03 -7.37
C SER A 201 -13.51 -7.72 -6.75
N LEU A 202 -12.66 -7.10 -5.93
CA LEU A 202 -12.90 -5.74 -5.42
C LEU A 202 -12.78 -4.69 -6.52
N VAL A 203 -11.91 -4.91 -7.50
CA VAL A 203 -11.79 -4.02 -8.67
C VAL A 203 -13.09 -3.99 -9.46
N ALA A 204 -13.69 -5.15 -9.74
CA ALA A 204 -14.98 -5.24 -10.43
C ALA A 204 -16.09 -4.53 -9.64
N LYS A 205 -16.17 -4.78 -8.33
CA LYS A 205 -17.11 -4.12 -7.42
C LYS A 205 -16.99 -2.59 -7.48
N LEU A 206 -15.77 -2.05 -7.42
CA LEU A 206 -15.54 -0.60 -7.46
C LEU A 206 -15.84 0.01 -8.84
N SER A 207 -15.70 -0.78 -9.90
CA SER A 207 -15.96 -0.35 -11.29
C SER A 207 -17.44 -0.47 -11.69
N GLY A 208 -18.30 -0.97 -10.78
CA GLY A 208 -19.72 -1.21 -11.10
C GLY A 208 -19.95 -2.37 -12.07
N LEU A 209 -19.00 -3.32 -12.15
CA LEU A 209 -19.01 -4.48 -13.04
C LEU A 209 -19.29 -5.81 -12.29
N ALA A 210 -19.58 -5.74 -10.99
CA ALA A 210 -19.87 -6.89 -10.13
C ALA A 210 -21.36 -7.02 -9.86
#